data_7f039bef23484ff60a53a2f48aadd195
#
_entry.id   7f039bef23484ff60a53a2f48aadd195
#
_cell.length_a   1.000
_cell.length_b   1.000
_cell.length_c   1.000
_cell.angle_alpha   90.00
_cell.angle_beta   90.00
_cell.angle_gamma   90.00
#
_symmetry.space_group_name_H-M   'P 1'
#
loop_
_entity.id
_entity.type
_entity.pdbx_description
1 polymer ?
#
loop_
_entity_poly.entity_id
_entity_poly.type
_entity_poly.pdbx_seq_one_letter_code
_entity_poly.pdbx_strand_id
1 'polypeptide(L)'
;MKKVIISILSISAVFFFISCGSKPAPEEAEPEAPVVEQVEEETPAEETEEPEQEAVDEEAELVPLLEKIDSARNAAIEAGAQEAAPDLFKKVDEYLEKCRADGTLKENAADIIARYELLSNLVKAQQAKKEIDENDFAQYDQKDYDDAEAALAGVLASLDADGELDNSVFESAQKAYSGYNTVLVITYKKLAKDERELAYAAKKDADSVKAGVSQKERYQTAAEDFKNADSLYAMQAAKKAREKYISAKNEFSALFKEVSERRAAAQAAIDEAKKRVQESENFAVQADEESPITDENVDGIEAEDAVLLEEDNYEAPEEAEIEISEDIEDQYEEVTESVTVPVESEEE
;
A
#
# COMPACT_ATOMS: atom_id res chain seq x y z
N MET A 1 33.21 -3.25 12.87
CA MET A 1 32.83 -3.50 11.47
C MET A 1 32.32 -4.93 11.40
N LYS A 2 30.99 -5.14 11.52
CA LYS A 2 30.34 -6.44 11.30
C LYS A 2 29.32 -6.25 10.19
N LYS A 3 29.58 -6.91 9.04
CA LYS A 3 28.70 -6.93 7.87
C LYS A 3 27.51 -7.84 8.19
N VAL A 4 26.29 -7.28 8.18
CA VAL A 4 25.04 -8.05 8.22
C VAL A 4 24.62 -8.27 6.79
N ILE A 5 24.61 -9.53 6.36
CA ILE A 5 24.13 -9.98 5.06
C ILE A 5 22.62 -10.23 5.23
N ILE A 6 21.79 -9.40 4.61
CA ILE A 6 20.33 -9.60 4.54
C ILE A 6 20.07 -10.47 3.33
N SER A 7 19.59 -11.70 3.59
CA SER A 7 19.15 -12.65 2.59
C SER A 7 17.71 -12.33 2.21
N ILE A 8 17.48 -11.86 0.98
CA ILE A 8 16.15 -11.63 0.43
C ILE A 8 15.63 -12.96 -0.10
N LEU A 9 14.61 -13.49 0.58
CA LEU A 9 13.88 -14.69 0.14
C LEU A 9 12.75 -14.26 -0.78
N SER A 10 12.90 -14.57 -2.08
CA SER A 10 11.88 -14.34 -3.10
C SER A 10 10.78 -15.40 -2.98
N ILE A 11 9.57 -14.99 -2.61
CA ILE A 11 8.38 -15.83 -2.66
C ILE A 11 7.74 -15.65 -4.02
N SER A 12 7.87 -16.68 -4.88
CA SER A 12 7.16 -16.80 -6.16
C SER A 12 5.71 -17.23 -5.91
N ALA A 13 4.76 -16.35 -6.15
CA ALA A 13 3.34 -16.66 -6.19
C ALA A 13 3.01 -17.33 -7.52
N VAL A 14 2.62 -18.59 -7.48
CA VAL A 14 2.10 -19.34 -8.64
C VAL A 14 0.59 -19.10 -8.74
N PHE A 15 0.16 -18.37 -9.76
CA PHE A 15 -1.26 -18.22 -10.11
C PHE A 15 -1.71 -19.42 -10.95
N PHE A 16 -2.62 -20.22 -10.41
CA PHE A 16 -3.39 -21.18 -11.18
C PHE A 16 -4.62 -20.52 -11.79
N PHE A 17 -4.66 -20.42 -13.11
CA PHE A 17 -5.86 -20.07 -13.85
C PHE A 17 -6.73 -21.31 -14.02
N ILE A 18 -7.92 -21.32 -13.41
CA ILE A 18 -8.95 -22.30 -13.71
C ILE A 18 -9.80 -21.75 -14.86
N SER A 19 -9.67 -22.39 -16.02
CA SER A 19 -10.47 -22.12 -17.21
C SER A 19 -11.80 -22.86 -17.12
N CYS A 20 -12.92 -22.14 -17.08
CA CYS A 20 -14.27 -22.67 -17.29
C CYS A 20 -14.52 -22.86 -18.78
N GLY A 21 -14.69 -24.09 -19.23
CA GLY A 21 -15.16 -24.43 -20.57
C GLY A 21 -16.58 -24.98 -20.54
N SER A 22 -17.47 -24.34 -21.29
CA SER A 22 -18.91 -24.60 -21.41
C SER A 22 -19.25 -25.89 -22.14
N LYS A 23 -20.44 -26.45 -21.78
CA LYS A 23 -21.19 -27.49 -22.45
C LYS A 23 -21.58 -27.15 -23.90
N PRO A 24 -21.92 -28.20 -24.73
CA PRO A 24 -23.33 -28.42 -25.00
C PRO A 24 -23.80 -29.90 -24.99
N ALA A 25 -25.05 -30.10 -24.61
CA ALA A 25 -25.90 -31.23 -25.00
C ALA A 25 -26.70 -30.80 -26.28
N PRO A 26 -27.49 -31.61 -26.98
CA PRO A 26 -28.17 -32.85 -26.61
C PRO A 26 -28.20 -33.93 -27.74
N GLU A 27 -28.73 -35.14 -27.56
CA GLU A 27 -29.94 -35.61 -28.25
C GLU A 27 -30.19 -37.11 -28.02
N GLU A 28 -31.46 -37.41 -27.91
CA GLU A 28 -32.19 -38.60 -27.63
C GLU A 28 -31.93 -39.80 -28.59
N ALA A 29 -32.09 -41.00 -28.06
CA ALA A 29 -32.98 -42.04 -28.59
C ALA A 29 -32.93 -43.32 -27.77
N GLU A 30 -34.06 -43.64 -27.14
CA GLU A 30 -34.53 -45.01 -26.82
C GLU A 30 -34.99 -45.72 -28.09
N PRO A 31 -35.44 -47.00 -28.14
CA PRO A 31 -35.40 -48.07 -27.14
C PRO A 31 -35.01 -49.46 -27.69
N GLU A 32 -34.90 -50.49 -26.91
CA GLU A 32 -35.61 -51.79 -26.99
C GLU A 32 -34.92 -52.86 -26.14
N ALA A 33 -35.73 -53.45 -25.25
CA ALA A 33 -35.47 -54.76 -24.65
C ALA A 33 -36.02 -55.84 -25.59
N PRO A 34 -35.70 -57.16 -25.48
CA PRO A 34 -36.05 -57.96 -24.32
C PRO A 34 -35.20 -59.22 -24.05
N VAL A 35 -35.62 -59.93 -22.99
CA VAL A 35 -35.71 -61.37 -22.71
C VAL A 35 -34.58 -62.08 -21.97
N VAL A 36 -34.82 -62.26 -20.70
CA VAL A 36 -34.86 -63.48 -19.79
C VAL A 36 -34.11 -64.72 -20.26
N GLU A 37 -33.18 -65.17 -19.41
CA GLU A 37 -33.13 -66.59 -19.02
C GLU A 37 -32.47 -66.72 -17.62
N GLN A 38 -33.23 -67.38 -16.72
CA GLN A 38 -32.81 -67.83 -15.39
C GLN A 38 -31.98 -69.10 -15.51
N VAL A 39 -30.87 -69.17 -14.75
CA VAL A 39 -30.43 -70.47 -14.19
C VAL A 39 -29.95 -70.20 -12.74
N GLU A 40 -30.45 -71.03 -11.88
CA GLU A 40 -30.27 -71.10 -10.41
C GLU A 40 -28.87 -71.60 -10.00
N GLU A 41 -28.55 -71.23 -8.75
CA GLU A 41 -27.83 -72.00 -7.72
C GLU A 41 -26.29 -72.09 -7.81
N GLU A 42 -25.63 -71.42 -6.91
CA GLU A 42 -24.97 -72.04 -5.73
C GLU A 42 -24.28 -70.94 -4.86
N THR A 43 -24.68 -70.89 -3.60
CA THR A 43 -23.93 -70.25 -2.53
C THR A 43 -22.76 -71.12 -2.14
N PRO A 44 -21.56 -70.54 -1.93
CA PRO A 44 -21.05 -70.59 -0.58
C PRO A 44 -20.18 -69.37 -0.14
N ALA A 45 -20.17 -69.22 1.15
CA ALA A 45 -19.18 -68.61 2.05
C ALA A 45 -19.06 -67.09 2.06
N GLU A 46 -19.68 -66.58 3.14
CA GLU A 46 -19.23 -65.41 3.89
C GLU A 46 -17.72 -65.34 3.97
N GLU A 47 -17.12 -64.39 3.23
CA GLU A 47 -15.82 -63.85 3.57
C GLU A 47 -16.08 -62.45 4.12
N THR A 48 -15.88 -62.37 5.45
CA THR A 48 -15.93 -61.16 6.24
C THR A 48 -14.80 -60.21 5.79
N GLU A 49 -15.12 -59.33 4.84
CA GLU A 49 -14.24 -58.19 4.50
C GLU A 49 -14.86 -56.90 4.99
N GLU A 50 -14.86 -56.70 6.32
CA GLU A 50 -15.30 -55.43 6.94
C GLU A 50 -14.42 -54.88 8.06
N PRO A 51 -13.07 -54.82 7.95
CA PRO A 51 -12.37 -53.79 8.69
C PRO A 51 -11.45 -52.89 7.86
N GLU A 52 -11.16 -53.20 6.57
CA GLU A 52 -10.23 -52.38 5.79
C GLU A 52 -10.88 -51.15 5.12
N GLN A 53 -12.17 -51.20 4.77
CA GLN A 53 -12.87 -50.07 4.14
C GLN A 53 -13.23 -48.95 5.12
N GLU A 54 -13.65 -49.28 6.39
CA GLU A 54 -13.89 -48.29 7.42
C GLU A 54 -12.61 -47.54 7.84
N ALA A 55 -11.47 -48.22 7.91
CA ALA A 55 -10.20 -47.58 8.28
C ALA A 55 -9.66 -46.65 7.18
N VAL A 56 -9.89 -46.95 5.90
CA VAL A 56 -9.48 -46.08 4.78
C VAL A 56 -10.36 -44.83 4.69
N ASP A 57 -11.66 -44.95 4.96
CA ASP A 57 -12.59 -43.79 5.00
C ASP A 57 -12.31 -42.87 6.19
N GLU A 58 -11.97 -43.42 7.38
CA GLU A 58 -11.60 -42.62 8.56
C GLU A 58 -10.29 -41.82 8.35
N GLU A 59 -9.28 -42.43 7.75
CA GLU A 59 -8.00 -41.77 7.46
C GLU A 59 -8.17 -40.65 6.40
N ALA A 60 -9.04 -40.87 5.39
CA ALA A 60 -9.37 -39.87 4.39
C ALA A 60 -10.11 -38.65 4.95
N GLU A 61 -10.93 -38.82 6.00
CA GLU A 61 -11.61 -37.72 6.69
C GLU A 61 -10.71 -36.97 7.67
N LEU A 62 -9.68 -37.60 8.25
CA LEU A 62 -8.75 -36.98 9.19
C LEU A 62 -7.78 -35.99 8.53
N VAL A 63 -7.32 -36.26 7.31
CA VAL A 63 -6.35 -35.42 6.59
C VAL A 63 -6.82 -33.96 6.47
N PRO A 64 -8.02 -33.65 5.97
CA PRO A 64 -8.50 -32.25 5.88
C PRO A 64 -8.74 -31.58 7.24
N LEU A 65 -8.99 -32.34 8.29
CA LEU A 65 -9.12 -31.81 9.66
C LEU A 65 -7.75 -31.44 10.22
N LEU A 66 -6.74 -32.27 10.02
CA LEU A 66 -5.35 -31.98 10.41
C LEU A 66 -4.83 -30.74 9.69
N GLU A 67 -5.08 -30.60 8.39
CA GLU A 67 -4.70 -29.38 7.64
C GLU A 67 -5.35 -28.11 8.22
N LYS A 68 -6.61 -28.17 8.64
CA LYS A 68 -7.29 -27.04 9.30
C LYS A 68 -6.70 -26.73 10.68
N ILE A 69 -6.41 -27.74 11.47
CA ILE A 69 -5.76 -27.58 12.77
C ILE A 69 -4.39 -26.95 12.62
N ASP A 70 -3.57 -27.47 11.68
CA ASP A 70 -2.23 -26.94 11.41
C ASP A 70 -2.30 -25.50 10.86
N SER A 71 -3.29 -25.18 10.04
CA SER A 71 -3.54 -23.82 9.56
C SER A 71 -3.86 -22.87 10.71
N ALA A 72 -4.77 -23.26 11.61
CA ALA A 72 -5.12 -22.44 12.78
C ALA A 72 -3.93 -22.26 13.73
N ARG A 73 -3.17 -23.34 13.97
CA ARG A 73 -1.93 -23.30 14.77
C ARG A 73 -0.90 -22.37 14.16
N ASN A 74 -0.64 -22.46 12.87
CA ASN A 74 0.27 -21.58 12.16
C ASN A 74 -0.18 -20.11 12.21
N ALA A 75 -1.47 -19.84 12.05
CA ALA A 75 -2.04 -18.49 12.21
C ALA A 75 -1.82 -17.91 13.61
N ALA A 76 -1.87 -18.74 14.66
CA ALA A 76 -1.56 -18.33 16.02
C ALA A 76 -0.04 -18.03 16.18
N ILE A 77 0.81 -18.84 15.57
CA ILE A 77 2.27 -18.61 15.57
C ILE A 77 2.61 -17.31 14.83
N GLU A 78 2.04 -17.09 13.64
CA GLU A 78 2.24 -15.86 12.86
C GLU A 78 1.73 -14.61 13.60
N ALA A 79 0.68 -14.74 14.40
CA ALA A 79 0.23 -13.68 15.28
C ALA A 79 1.21 -13.39 16.43
N GLY A 80 2.17 -14.27 16.71
CA GLY A 80 3.12 -14.16 17.80
C GLY A 80 2.65 -14.77 19.12
N ALA A 81 1.70 -15.71 19.09
CA ALA A 81 1.11 -16.29 20.29
C ALA A 81 2.12 -17.09 21.14
N GLN A 82 3.13 -17.69 20.52
CA GLN A 82 4.19 -18.40 21.24
C GLN A 82 5.02 -17.48 22.16
N GLU A 83 5.15 -16.21 21.78
CA GLU A 83 5.91 -15.22 22.55
C GLU A 83 5.01 -14.44 23.51
N ALA A 84 3.82 -14.08 23.08
CA ALA A 84 2.89 -13.23 23.83
C ALA A 84 2.09 -14.01 24.90
N ALA A 85 1.79 -15.30 24.66
CA ALA A 85 1.00 -16.16 25.55
C ALA A 85 1.56 -17.59 25.60
N PRO A 86 2.85 -17.80 26.00
CA PRO A 86 3.53 -19.08 25.90
C PRO A 86 2.84 -20.20 26.69
N ASP A 87 2.36 -19.92 27.89
CA ASP A 87 1.70 -20.92 28.74
C ASP A 87 0.37 -21.39 28.16
N LEU A 88 -0.42 -20.44 27.59
CA LEU A 88 -1.69 -20.76 26.94
C LEU A 88 -1.44 -21.53 25.65
N PHE A 89 -0.47 -21.12 24.84
CA PHE A 89 -0.08 -21.83 23.62
C PHE A 89 0.32 -23.28 23.92
N LYS A 90 1.14 -23.48 24.94
CA LYS A 90 1.56 -24.80 25.39
C LYS A 90 0.37 -25.66 25.85
N LYS A 91 -0.58 -25.09 26.63
CA LYS A 91 -1.79 -25.80 27.06
C LYS A 91 -2.62 -26.28 25.86
N VAL A 92 -2.71 -25.48 24.77
CA VAL A 92 -3.44 -25.86 23.55
C VAL A 92 -2.68 -26.95 22.77
N ASP A 93 -1.34 -26.86 22.66
CA ASP A 93 -0.54 -27.92 22.06
C ASP A 93 -0.66 -29.25 22.85
N GLU A 94 -0.62 -29.21 24.17
CA GLU A 94 -0.81 -30.37 25.05
C GLU A 94 -2.22 -30.99 24.87
N TYR A 95 -3.25 -30.15 24.70
CA TYR A 95 -4.60 -30.63 24.43
C TYR A 95 -4.71 -31.32 23.07
N LEU A 96 -4.09 -30.77 22.03
CA LEU A 96 -4.01 -31.40 20.71
C LEU A 96 -3.33 -32.77 20.79
N GLU A 97 -2.16 -32.87 21.46
CA GLU A 97 -1.43 -34.12 21.60
C GLU A 97 -2.22 -35.17 22.42
N LYS A 98 -2.96 -34.73 23.43
CA LYS A 98 -3.86 -35.59 24.18
C LYS A 98 -4.96 -36.16 23.29
N CYS A 99 -5.65 -35.32 22.50
CA CYS A 99 -6.69 -35.78 21.57
C CYS A 99 -6.15 -36.75 20.50
N ARG A 100 -4.90 -36.57 20.08
CA ARG A 100 -4.21 -37.53 19.18
C ARG A 100 -3.97 -38.88 19.86
N ALA A 101 -3.47 -38.84 21.09
CA ALA A 101 -3.16 -40.07 21.84
C ALA A 101 -4.42 -40.85 22.22
N ASP A 102 -5.49 -40.16 22.55
CA ASP A 102 -6.79 -40.75 22.97
C ASP A 102 -7.66 -41.18 21.79
N GLY A 103 -7.27 -40.90 20.53
CA GLY A 103 -8.04 -41.17 19.31
C GLY A 103 -9.29 -40.32 19.15
N THR A 104 -9.41 -39.20 19.89
CA THR A 104 -10.60 -38.31 19.91
C THR A 104 -10.39 -37.03 19.08
N LEU A 105 -9.44 -37.06 18.12
CA LEU A 105 -9.09 -35.89 17.33
C LEU A 105 -10.25 -35.40 16.46
N LYS A 106 -11.00 -36.32 15.86
CA LYS A 106 -12.12 -36.01 14.96
C LYS A 106 -13.26 -35.29 15.72
N GLU A 107 -13.60 -35.77 16.89
CA GLU A 107 -14.65 -35.19 17.73
C GLU A 107 -14.24 -33.81 18.28
N ASN A 108 -12.97 -33.62 18.58
CA ASN A 108 -12.44 -32.38 19.19
C ASN A 108 -11.82 -31.41 18.21
N ALA A 109 -11.78 -31.72 16.90
CA ALA A 109 -11.10 -30.90 15.91
C ALA A 109 -11.60 -29.43 15.89
N ALA A 110 -12.90 -29.22 15.99
CA ALA A 110 -13.49 -27.89 16.02
C ALA A 110 -13.08 -27.09 17.27
N ASP A 111 -13.03 -27.73 18.43
CA ASP A 111 -12.60 -27.10 19.70
C ASP A 111 -11.09 -26.81 19.67
N ILE A 112 -10.27 -27.69 19.11
CA ILE A 112 -8.82 -27.46 18.94
C ILE A 112 -8.58 -26.26 18.03
N ILE A 113 -9.28 -26.17 16.90
CA ILE A 113 -9.20 -25.02 15.98
C ILE A 113 -9.60 -23.74 16.70
N ALA A 114 -10.74 -23.74 17.41
CA ALA A 114 -11.24 -22.58 18.14
C ALA A 114 -10.24 -22.09 19.21
N ARG A 115 -9.51 -22.99 19.87
CA ARG A 115 -8.46 -22.64 20.85
C ARG A 115 -7.26 -21.95 20.18
N TYR A 116 -6.79 -22.40 19.01
CA TYR A 116 -5.75 -21.71 18.27
C TYR A 116 -6.23 -20.37 17.71
N GLU A 117 -7.49 -20.29 17.25
CA GLU A 117 -8.11 -19.03 16.83
C GLU A 117 -8.24 -18.04 17.98
N LEU A 118 -8.60 -18.51 19.20
CA LEU A 118 -8.60 -17.70 20.42
C LEU A 118 -7.21 -17.08 20.65
N LEU A 119 -6.15 -17.87 20.60
CA LEU A 119 -4.78 -17.40 20.74
C LEU A 119 -4.43 -16.32 19.71
N SER A 120 -4.73 -16.58 18.43
CA SER A 120 -4.50 -15.64 17.36
C SER A 120 -5.27 -14.33 17.57
N ASN A 121 -6.56 -14.43 17.89
CA ASN A 121 -7.43 -13.27 18.11
C ASN A 121 -7.02 -12.46 19.35
N LEU A 122 -6.67 -13.13 20.44
CA LEU A 122 -6.21 -12.48 21.67
C LEU A 122 -4.96 -11.62 21.42
N VAL A 123 -3.96 -12.22 20.79
CA VAL A 123 -2.70 -11.49 20.51
C VAL A 123 -2.90 -10.36 19.52
N LYS A 124 -3.67 -10.59 18.45
CA LYS A 124 -4.02 -9.53 17.48
C LYS A 124 -4.83 -8.41 18.15
N ALA A 125 -5.77 -8.74 19.05
CA ALA A 125 -6.52 -7.75 19.80
C ALA A 125 -5.60 -6.89 20.68
N GLN A 126 -4.68 -7.52 21.41
CA GLN A 126 -3.71 -6.80 22.26
C GLN A 126 -2.77 -5.90 21.44
N GLN A 127 -2.30 -6.36 20.27
CA GLN A 127 -1.48 -5.57 19.37
C GLN A 127 -2.25 -4.38 18.79
N ALA A 128 -3.48 -4.62 18.33
CA ALA A 128 -4.36 -3.57 17.79
C ALA A 128 -4.71 -2.54 18.88
N LYS A 129 -5.07 -2.98 20.08
CA LYS A 129 -5.30 -2.09 21.23
C LYS A 129 -4.08 -1.22 21.51
N LYS A 130 -2.91 -1.82 21.60
CA LYS A 130 -1.66 -1.09 21.83
C LYS A 130 -1.42 -0.01 20.78
N GLU A 131 -1.61 -0.32 19.50
CA GLU A 131 -1.48 0.66 18.40
C GLU A 131 -2.49 1.80 18.54
N ILE A 132 -3.73 1.50 18.92
CA ILE A 132 -4.79 2.49 19.16
C ILE A 132 -4.42 3.41 20.33
N ASP A 133 -3.98 2.83 21.46
CA ASP A 133 -3.65 3.57 22.68
C ASP A 133 -2.42 4.47 22.50
N GLU A 134 -1.36 3.94 21.86
CA GLU A 134 -0.12 4.70 21.59
C GLU A 134 -0.32 5.90 20.66
N ASN A 135 -1.39 5.91 19.85
CA ASN A 135 -1.69 6.96 18.88
C ASN A 135 -2.98 7.74 19.18
N ASP A 136 -3.63 7.52 20.29
CA ASP A 136 -4.90 8.13 20.66
C ASP A 136 -6.02 7.91 19.63
N PHE A 137 -6.06 6.74 18.99
CA PHE A 137 -6.99 6.44 17.90
C PHE A 137 -8.41 6.09 18.36
N ALA A 138 -8.65 5.81 19.64
CA ALA A 138 -9.98 5.52 20.19
C ALA A 138 -11.02 6.60 19.88
N GLN A 139 -10.59 7.88 19.80
CA GLN A 139 -11.45 9.03 19.49
C GLN A 139 -12.13 8.95 18.11
N TYR A 140 -11.62 8.13 17.17
CA TYR A 140 -12.20 7.99 15.83
C TYR A 140 -13.41 7.04 15.80
N ASP A 141 -13.46 6.09 16.73
CA ASP A 141 -14.61 5.23 16.97
C ASP A 141 -14.61 4.73 18.42
N GLN A 142 -15.04 5.58 19.34
CA GLN A 142 -15.06 5.30 20.77
C GLN A 142 -15.96 4.11 21.10
N LYS A 143 -17.10 3.97 20.39
CA LYS A 143 -18.04 2.91 20.65
C LYS A 143 -17.45 1.52 20.40
N ASP A 144 -16.85 1.32 19.23
CA ASP A 144 -16.25 0.03 18.87
C ASP A 144 -15.00 -0.25 19.71
N TYR A 145 -14.28 0.80 20.13
CA TYR A 145 -13.20 0.66 21.12
C TYR A 145 -13.69 0.16 22.47
N ASP A 146 -14.73 0.79 23.05
CA ASP A 146 -15.27 0.40 24.36
C ASP A 146 -15.88 -1.01 24.33
N ASP A 147 -16.57 -1.38 23.25
CA ASP A 147 -17.13 -2.72 23.04
C ASP A 147 -16.02 -3.79 22.94
N ALA A 148 -14.89 -3.44 22.29
CA ALA A 148 -13.71 -4.32 22.21
C ALA A 148 -13.00 -4.46 23.56
N GLU A 149 -12.86 -3.36 24.32
CA GLU A 149 -12.31 -3.36 25.68
C GLU A 149 -13.10 -4.30 26.60
N ALA A 150 -14.43 -4.19 26.59
CA ALA A 150 -15.29 -5.04 27.39
C ALA A 150 -15.15 -6.52 27.01
N ALA A 151 -15.06 -6.81 25.72
CA ALA A 151 -14.87 -8.16 25.21
C ALA A 151 -13.50 -8.73 25.61
N LEU A 152 -12.42 -7.95 25.44
CA LEU A 152 -11.07 -8.36 25.84
C LEU A 152 -10.96 -8.61 27.35
N ALA A 153 -11.53 -7.73 28.15
CA ALA A 153 -11.55 -7.88 29.61
C ALA A 153 -12.28 -9.16 30.02
N GLY A 154 -13.39 -9.52 29.34
CA GLY A 154 -14.09 -10.78 29.57
C GLY A 154 -13.23 -12.01 29.28
N VAL A 155 -12.49 -12.00 28.16
CA VAL A 155 -11.55 -13.09 27.82
C VAL A 155 -10.47 -13.24 28.89
N LEU A 156 -9.81 -12.13 29.26
CA LEU A 156 -8.75 -12.17 30.26
C LEU A 156 -9.23 -12.65 31.62
N ALA A 157 -10.43 -12.22 32.05
CA ALA A 157 -11.04 -12.70 33.30
C ALA A 157 -11.33 -14.21 33.27
N SER A 158 -11.77 -14.76 32.12
CA SER A 158 -11.99 -16.20 31.96
C SER A 158 -10.69 -17.00 31.99
N LEU A 159 -9.64 -16.48 31.40
CA LEU A 159 -8.31 -17.11 31.42
C LEU A 159 -7.66 -17.10 32.81
N ASP A 160 -7.80 -16.00 33.55
CA ASP A 160 -7.27 -15.85 34.93
C ASP A 160 -7.97 -16.75 35.94
N ALA A 161 -9.26 -17.04 35.72
CA ALA A 161 -10.07 -17.91 36.57
C ALA A 161 -9.81 -19.40 36.35
N ASP A 162 -8.88 -19.80 35.48
CA ASP A 162 -8.72 -21.18 34.97
C ASP A 162 -10.05 -21.80 34.53
N GLY A 163 -10.95 -20.94 33.99
CA GLY A 163 -12.27 -21.31 33.49
C GLY A 163 -12.18 -22.23 32.27
N GLU A 164 -13.24 -22.96 32.00
CA GLU A 164 -13.35 -23.70 30.77
C GLU A 164 -13.36 -22.74 29.59
N LEU A 165 -12.58 -23.04 28.56
CA LEU A 165 -12.59 -22.32 27.30
C LEU A 165 -13.80 -22.79 26.49
N ASP A 166 -14.87 -22.04 26.59
CA ASP A 166 -16.12 -22.30 25.88
C ASP A 166 -16.31 -21.34 24.69
N ASN A 167 -17.40 -21.58 23.95
CA ASN A 167 -17.74 -20.77 22.78
C ASN A 167 -17.86 -19.26 23.10
N SER A 168 -18.29 -18.90 24.34
CA SER A 168 -18.45 -17.49 24.70
C SER A 168 -17.11 -16.77 24.82
N VAL A 169 -16.07 -17.47 25.26
CA VAL A 169 -14.69 -16.96 25.32
C VAL A 169 -14.12 -16.80 23.91
N PHE A 170 -14.36 -17.77 23.02
CA PHE A 170 -13.91 -17.72 21.62
C PHE A 170 -14.56 -16.55 20.87
N GLU A 171 -15.88 -16.40 20.99
CA GLU A 171 -16.63 -15.29 20.40
C GLU A 171 -16.19 -13.94 20.96
N SER A 172 -15.92 -13.86 22.27
CA SER A 172 -15.43 -12.63 22.90
C SER A 172 -14.04 -12.23 22.40
N ALA A 173 -13.13 -13.18 22.19
CA ALA A 173 -11.82 -12.90 21.62
C ALA A 173 -11.90 -12.41 20.17
N GLN A 174 -12.75 -13.03 19.37
CA GLN A 174 -13.02 -12.59 18.01
C GLN A 174 -13.65 -11.19 17.98
N LYS A 175 -14.62 -10.93 18.88
CA LYS A 175 -15.26 -9.61 19.02
C LYS A 175 -14.25 -8.53 19.43
N ALA A 176 -13.36 -8.82 20.36
CA ALA A 176 -12.31 -7.89 20.78
C ALA A 176 -11.41 -7.52 19.60
N TYR A 177 -10.88 -8.52 18.89
CA TYR A 177 -10.03 -8.27 17.72
C TYR A 177 -10.77 -7.51 16.61
N SER A 178 -11.98 -7.95 16.24
CA SER A 178 -12.75 -7.29 15.17
C SER A 178 -13.10 -5.84 15.52
N GLY A 179 -13.45 -5.54 16.76
CA GLY A 179 -13.74 -4.19 17.22
C GLY A 179 -12.51 -3.28 17.13
N TYR A 180 -11.37 -3.66 17.69
CA TYR A 180 -10.14 -2.88 17.56
C TYR A 180 -9.68 -2.73 16.10
N ASN A 181 -9.79 -3.78 15.30
CA ASN A 181 -9.47 -3.71 13.89
C ASN A 181 -10.39 -2.73 13.14
N THR A 182 -11.67 -2.66 13.49
CA THR A 182 -12.61 -1.67 12.93
C THR A 182 -12.16 -0.26 13.25
N VAL A 183 -11.79 0.04 14.50
CA VAL A 183 -11.23 1.35 14.89
C VAL A 183 -10.00 1.69 14.05
N LEU A 184 -9.05 0.76 13.89
CA LEU A 184 -7.85 0.98 13.07
C LEU A 184 -8.18 1.24 11.60
N VAL A 185 -9.12 0.47 11.02
CA VAL A 185 -9.53 0.63 9.62
C VAL A 185 -10.16 2.01 9.39
N ILE A 186 -11.10 2.43 10.25
CA ILE A 186 -11.75 3.74 10.17
C ILE A 186 -10.72 4.85 10.31
N THR A 187 -9.85 4.76 11.32
CA THR A 187 -8.79 5.73 11.56
C THR A 187 -7.86 5.89 10.38
N TYR A 188 -7.31 4.77 9.89
CA TYR A 188 -6.35 4.83 8.79
C TYR A 188 -6.99 5.29 7.47
N LYS A 189 -8.26 4.96 7.21
CA LYS A 189 -8.98 5.51 6.05
C LYS A 189 -9.08 7.03 6.12
N LYS A 190 -9.42 7.57 7.29
CA LYS A 190 -9.48 9.02 7.48
C LYS A 190 -8.10 9.67 7.35
N LEU A 191 -7.10 9.15 8.08
CA LEU A 191 -5.75 9.69 8.04
C LEU A 191 -5.11 9.61 6.64
N ALA A 192 -5.36 8.53 5.89
CA ALA A 192 -4.89 8.40 4.52
C ALA A 192 -5.52 9.44 3.59
N LYS A 193 -6.83 9.72 3.77
CA LYS A 193 -7.50 10.77 3.01
C LYS A 193 -6.92 12.16 3.32
N ASP A 194 -6.70 12.47 4.60
CA ASP A 194 -6.12 13.74 5.02
C ASP A 194 -4.68 13.91 4.45
N GLU A 195 -3.87 12.85 4.50
CA GLU A 195 -2.51 12.88 3.92
C GLU A 195 -2.52 12.98 2.39
N ARG A 196 -3.51 12.39 1.71
CA ARG A 196 -3.70 12.54 0.27
C ARG A 196 -3.90 14.00 -0.12
N GLU A 197 -4.77 14.71 0.60
CA GLU A 197 -5.03 16.12 0.37
C GLU A 197 -3.75 16.96 0.55
N LEU A 198 -2.97 16.68 1.60
CA LEU A 198 -1.69 17.34 1.85
C LEU A 198 -0.64 17.03 0.78
N ALA A 199 -0.56 15.78 0.34
CA ALA A 199 0.35 15.36 -0.73
C ALA A 199 -0.02 16.01 -2.08
N TYR A 200 -1.32 16.11 -2.37
CA TYR A 200 -1.80 16.80 -3.57
C TYR A 200 -1.49 18.31 -3.53
N ALA A 201 -1.65 18.96 -2.38
CA ALA A 201 -1.25 20.36 -2.22
C ALA A 201 0.26 20.55 -2.44
N ALA A 202 1.09 19.69 -1.83
CA ALA A 202 2.54 19.73 -2.02
C ALA A 202 2.94 19.49 -3.49
N LYS A 203 2.22 18.60 -4.21
CA LYS A 203 2.41 18.41 -5.64
C LYS A 203 2.13 19.69 -6.43
N LYS A 204 0.99 20.36 -6.17
CA LYS A 204 0.69 21.66 -6.81
C LYS A 204 1.76 22.71 -6.55
N ASP A 205 2.29 22.77 -5.33
CA ASP A 205 3.39 23.68 -5.02
C ASP A 205 4.65 23.36 -5.83
N ALA A 206 5.01 22.09 -5.96
CA ALA A 206 6.12 21.64 -6.79
C ALA A 206 5.89 21.95 -8.29
N ASP A 207 4.65 21.79 -8.77
CA ASP A 207 4.27 22.12 -10.16
C ASP A 207 4.41 23.62 -10.43
N SER A 208 4.02 24.50 -9.47
CA SER A 208 4.11 25.94 -9.59
C SER A 208 5.54 26.45 -9.86
N VAL A 209 6.53 25.71 -9.39
CA VAL A 209 7.96 26.00 -9.60
C VAL A 209 8.56 25.18 -10.74
N LYS A 210 7.75 24.42 -11.50
CA LYS A 210 8.19 23.54 -12.58
C LYS A 210 9.25 22.52 -12.11
N ALA A 211 9.06 21.95 -10.91
CA ALA A 211 9.99 20.97 -10.34
C ALA A 211 10.12 19.71 -11.22
N GLY A 212 9.05 19.29 -11.90
CA GLY A 212 9.08 18.17 -12.83
C GLY A 212 10.02 18.35 -14.03
N VAL A 213 10.33 19.59 -14.41
CA VAL A 213 11.30 19.88 -15.45
C VAL A 213 12.73 19.91 -14.88
N SER A 214 12.93 20.59 -13.76
CA SER A 214 14.26 20.81 -13.17
C SER A 214 14.80 19.61 -12.39
N GLN A 215 13.93 18.75 -11.87
CA GLN A 215 14.24 17.60 -11.02
C GLN A 215 13.39 16.37 -11.42
N LYS A 216 13.39 16.05 -12.72
CA LYS A 216 12.47 15.08 -13.35
C LYS A 216 12.41 13.74 -12.62
N GLU A 217 13.54 13.11 -12.32
CA GLU A 217 13.59 11.77 -11.71
C GLU A 217 12.95 11.76 -10.33
N ARG A 218 13.28 12.73 -9.48
CA ARG A 218 12.73 12.83 -8.13
C ARG A 218 11.24 13.13 -8.14
N TYR A 219 10.82 14.02 -9.06
CA TYR A 219 9.40 14.34 -9.24
C TYR A 219 8.61 13.10 -9.70
N GLN A 220 9.13 12.32 -10.64
CA GLN A 220 8.50 11.08 -11.10
C GLN A 220 8.38 10.05 -9.98
N THR A 221 9.41 9.86 -9.17
CA THR A 221 9.35 8.97 -8.00
C THR A 221 8.26 9.40 -7.01
N ALA A 222 8.14 10.71 -6.73
CA ALA A 222 7.07 11.23 -5.86
C ALA A 222 5.68 11.01 -6.47
N ALA A 223 5.52 11.20 -7.78
CA ALA A 223 4.27 10.97 -8.49
C ALA A 223 3.88 9.47 -8.51
N GLU A 224 4.85 8.58 -8.67
CA GLU A 224 4.64 7.13 -8.56
C GLU A 224 4.23 6.73 -7.15
N ASP A 225 4.87 7.27 -6.11
CA ASP A 225 4.46 7.03 -4.72
C ASP A 225 3.03 7.50 -4.46
N PHE A 226 2.64 8.66 -4.98
CA PHE A 226 1.27 9.16 -4.89
C PHE A 226 0.27 8.22 -5.57
N LYS A 227 0.55 7.80 -6.82
CA LYS A 227 -0.29 6.88 -7.58
C LYS A 227 -0.39 5.50 -6.90
N ASN A 228 0.72 5.00 -6.38
CA ASN A 228 0.74 3.74 -5.62
C ASN A 228 -0.09 3.85 -4.34
N ALA A 229 -0.08 5.02 -3.69
CA ALA A 229 -0.93 5.30 -2.53
C ALA A 229 -2.42 5.26 -2.90
N ASP A 230 -2.83 5.86 -4.02
CA ASP A 230 -4.21 5.80 -4.52
C ASP A 230 -4.64 4.34 -4.78
N SER A 231 -3.77 3.54 -5.39
CA SER A 231 -4.03 2.11 -5.63
C SER A 231 -4.17 1.31 -4.33
N LEU A 232 -3.29 1.55 -3.34
CA LEU A 232 -3.36 0.92 -2.03
C LEU A 232 -4.63 1.31 -1.26
N TYR A 233 -5.03 2.58 -1.37
CA TYR A 233 -6.27 3.06 -0.77
C TYR A 233 -7.51 2.37 -1.37
N ALA A 234 -7.56 2.25 -2.69
CA ALA A 234 -8.62 1.52 -3.40
C ALA A 234 -8.69 0.04 -3.00
N MET A 235 -7.53 -0.60 -2.74
CA MET A 235 -7.44 -1.97 -2.22
C MET A 235 -7.69 -2.08 -0.71
N GLN A 236 -8.17 -1.03 -0.06
CA GLN A 236 -8.44 -0.93 1.37
C GLN A 236 -7.20 -1.11 2.29
N ALA A 237 -6.01 -1.00 1.75
CA ALA A 237 -4.76 -1.01 2.48
C ALA A 237 -4.39 0.40 3.02
N ALA A 238 -5.31 1.05 3.75
CA ALA A 238 -5.26 2.46 4.10
C ALA A 238 -4.01 2.86 4.91
N LYS A 239 -3.52 2.00 5.79
CA LYS A 239 -2.26 2.24 6.54
C LYS A 239 -1.07 2.40 5.57
N LYS A 240 -0.92 1.47 4.64
CA LYS A 240 0.14 1.51 3.62
C LYS A 240 -0.04 2.67 2.65
N ALA A 241 -1.29 2.99 2.29
CA ALA A 241 -1.59 4.16 1.47
C ALA A 241 -1.14 5.45 2.14
N ARG A 242 -1.45 5.64 3.43
CA ARG A 242 -1.02 6.80 4.22
C ARG A 242 0.50 6.97 4.20
N GLU A 243 1.26 5.88 4.42
CA GLU A 243 2.73 5.91 4.38
C GLU A 243 3.26 6.42 3.04
N LYS A 244 2.66 5.96 1.93
CA LYS A 244 3.02 6.38 0.58
C LYS A 244 2.62 7.83 0.29
N TYR A 245 1.46 8.31 0.76
CA TYR A 245 1.10 9.74 0.66
C TYR A 245 2.07 10.63 1.44
N ILE A 246 2.49 10.20 2.64
CA ILE A 246 3.49 10.94 3.43
C ILE A 246 4.83 11.00 2.67
N SER A 247 5.27 9.89 2.06
CA SER A 247 6.48 9.86 1.23
C SER A 247 6.40 10.85 0.07
N ALA A 248 5.32 10.78 -0.71
CA ALA A 248 5.09 11.68 -1.84
C ALA A 248 5.03 13.16 -1.40
N LYS A 249 4.28 13.47 -0.34
CA LYS A 249 4.18 14.81 0.23
C LYS A 249 5.55 15.38 0.59
N ASN A 250 6.34 14.61 1.30
CA ASN A 250 7.65 15.05 1.76
C ASN A 250 8.59 15.34 0.58
N GLU A 251 8.57 14.48 -0.44
CA GLU A 251 9.41 14.67 -1.62
C GLU A 251 8.96 15.86 -2.47
N PHE A 252 7.65 16.04 -2.73
CA PHE A 252 7.14 17.23 -3.42
C PHE A 252 7.45 18.52 -2.66
N SER A 253 7.33 18.52 -1.33
CA SER A 253 7.65 19.68 -0.50
C SER A 253 9.15 20.01 -0.54
N ALA A 254 10.01 18.99 -0.55
CA ALA A 254 11.46 19.16 -0.68
C ALA A 254 11.83 19.74 -2.05
N LEU A 255 11.22 19.23 -3.12
CA LEU A 255 11.39 19.72 -4.49
C LEU A 255 10.96 21.18 -4.64
N PHE A 256 9.78 21.53 -4.13
CA PHE A 256 9.30 22.92 -4.13
C PHE A 256 10.29 23.85 -3.45
N LYS A 257 10.73 23.50 -2.25
CA LYS A 257 11.68 24.29 -1.48
C LYS A 257 12.99 24.49 -2.24
N GLU A 258 13.60 23.41 -2.70
CA GLU A 258 14.90 23.43 -3.38
C GLU A 258 14.86 24.26 -4.67
N VAL A 259 13.81 24.05 -5.50
CA VAL A 259 13.68 24.79 -6.76
C VAL A 259 13.38 26.26 -6.50
N SER A 260 12.55 26.58 -5.50
CA SER A 260 12.27 27.95 -5.11
C SER A 260 13.52 28.70 -4.62
N GLU A 261 14.34 28.05 -3.79
CA GLU A 261 15.60 28.62 -3.30
C GLU A 261 16.59 28.87 -4.46
N ARG A 262 16.71 27.92 -5.38
CA ARG A 262 17.57 28.09 -6.58
C ARG A 262 17.09 29.22 -7.48
N ARG A 263 15.78 29.36 -7.70
CA ARG A 263 15.19 30.48 -8.46
C ARG A 263 15.43 31.82 -7.78
N ALA A 264 15.23 31.88 -6.47
CA ALA A 264 15.48 33.11 -5.72
C ALA A 264 16.95 33.53 -5.80
N ALA A 265 17.90 32.58 -5.68
CA ALA A 265 19.32 32.87 -5.82
C ALA A 265 19.67 33.31 -7.23
N ALA A 266 19.12 32.67 -8.28
CA ALA A 266 19.32 33.09 -9.65
C ALA A 266 18.76 34.50 -9.93
N GLN A 267 17.56 34.81 -9.42
CA GLN A 267 16.96 36.12 -9.54
C GLN A 267 17.82 37.19 -8.86
N ALA A 268 18.32 36.92 -7.65
CA ALA A 268 19.20 37.85 -6.93
C ALA A 268 20.51 38.12 -7.73
N ALA A 269 21.09 37.08 -8.35
CA ALA A 269 22.26 37.23 -9.18
C ALA A 269 22.01 38.06 -10.46
N ILE A 270 20.81 37.87 -11.08
CA ILE A 270 20.36 38.67 -12.22
C ILE A 270 20.20 40.14 -11.81
N ASP A 271 19.57 40.42 -10.70
CA ASP A 271 19.31 41.77 -10.21
C ASP A 271 20.63 42.48 -9.84
N GLU A 272 21.60 41.76 -9.27
CA GLU A 272 22.92 42.27 -9.00
C GLU A 272 23.70 42.56 -10.30
N ALA A 273 23.58 41.67 -11.31
CA ALA A 273 24.21 41.91 -12.63
C ALA A 273 23.60 43.14 -13.31
N LYS A 274 22.28 43.30 -13.33
CA LYS A 274 21.59 44.49 -13.85
C LYS A 274 22.07 45.76 -13.16
N LYS A 275 22.21 45.73 -11.84
CA LYS A 275 22.72 46.86 -11.09
C LYS A 275 24.13 47.24 -11.52
N ARG A 276 25.03 46.25 -11.69
CA ARG A 276 26.40 46.48 -12.17
C ARG A 276 26.44 47.07 -13.58
N VAL A 277 25.57 46.61 -14.49
CA VAL A 277 25.45 47.18 -15.84
C VAL A 277 25.03 48.64 -15.75
N GLN A 278 23.98 48.95 -14.96
CA GLN A 278 23.52 50.33 -14.80
C GLN A 278 24.55 51.24 -14.15
N GLU A 279 25.35 50.75 -13.20
CA GLU A 279 26.47 51.49 -12.63
C GLU A 279 27.55 51.79 -13.67
N SER A 280 27.86 50.82 -14.55
CA SER A 280 28.79 50.99 -15.66
C SER A 280 28.30 51.98 -16.73
N GLU A 281 27.00 51.89 -17.10
CA GLU A 281 26.38 52.85 -18.02
C GLU A 281 26.43 54.28 -17.45
N ASN A 282 26.05 54.44 -16.18
CA ASN A 282 26.14 55.75 -15.54
C ASN A 282 27.55 56.30 -15.47
N PHE A 283 28.55 55.42 -15.22
CA PHE A 283 29.95 55.82 -15.23
C PHE A 283 30.41 56.24 -16.64
N ALA A 284 29.99 55.51 -17.70
CA ALA A 284 30.28 55.89 -19.06
C ALA A 284 29.67 57.26 -19.42
N VAL A 285 28.40 57.49 -19.09
CA VAL A 285 27.72 58.77 -19.32
C VAL A 285 28.47 59.93 -18.59
N GLN A 286 28.85 59.67 -17.33
CA GLN A 286 29.61 60.66 -16.58
C GLN A 286 31.00 60.95 -17.18
N ALA A 287 31.69 59.92 -17.68
CA ALA A 287 32.97 60.08 -18.35
C ALA A 287 32.84 60.88 -19.65
N ASP A 288 31.77 60.64 -20.43
CA ASP A 288 31.47 61.40 -21.65
C ASP A 288 31.15 62.88 -21.35
N GLU A 289 30.44 63.16 -20.21
CA GLU A 289 30.17 64.50 -19.75
C GLU A 289 31.45 65.23 -19.30
N GLU A 290 32.36 64.54 -18.60
CA GLU A 290 33.61 65.09 -18.10
C GLU A 290 34.67 65.28 -19.21
N SER A 291 34.66 64.45 -20.25
CA SER A 291 35.57 64.50 -21.38
C SER A 291 34.81 64.20 -22.66
N PRO A 292 33.99 65.12 -23.17
CA PRO A 292 33.25 64.91 -24.40
C PRO A 292 34.26 64.68 -25.55
N ILE A 293 34.01 63.60 -26.30
CA ILE A 293 34.78 63.39 -27.53
C ILE A 293 34.42 64.53 -28.47
N THR A 294 35.29 65.50 -28.60
CA THR A 294 35.17 66.53 -29.63
C THR A 294 35.48 65.85 -30.96
N ASP A 295 34.72 66.21 -31.99
CA ASP A 295 34.86 65.73 -33.38
C ASP A 295 36.27 65.99 -34.04
N GLU A 296 37.32 66.00 -33.24
CA GLU A 296 38.71 66.01 -33.77
C GLU A 296 39.06 64.56 -34.07
N ASN A 297 39.37 64.34 -35.38
CA ASN A 297 39.86 63.08 -35.91
C ASN A 297 40.88 62.46 -34.94
N VAL A 298 40.58 61.29 -34.38
CA VAL A 298 41.55 60.52 -33.60
C VAL A 298 42.62 60.09 -34.59
N ASP A 299 43.82 60.65 -34.45
CA ASP A 299 44.98 60.33 -35.33
C ASP A 299 45.19 58.79 -35.30
N GLY A 300 44.89 58.11 -36.40
CA GLY A 300 45.15 56.70 -36.57
C GLY A 300 43.95 55.85 -36.92
N ILE A 301 42.71 56.39 -36.96
CA ILE A 301 41.54 55.71 -37.50
C ILE A 301 41.25 56.36 -38.85
N GLU A 302 41.50 55.62 -39.94
CA GLU A 302 41.14 56.09 -41.30
C GLU A 302 39.60 55.99 -41.42
N ALA A 303 39.02 56.96 -42.21
CA ALA A 303 37.59 57.06 -42.38
C ALA A 303 36.91 55.80 -42.94
N GLU A 304 37.69 54.90 -43.50
CA GLU A 304 37.19 53.56 -43.97
C GLU A 304 36.96 52.56 -42.81
N ASP A 305 37.65 52.73 -41.67
CA ASP A 305 37.44 51.87 -40.50
C ASP A 305 36.27 52.34 -39.64
N ALA A 306 35.85 53.57 -39.74
CA ALA A 306 34.70 54.12 -39.02
C ALA A 306 33.37 53.50 -39.51
N VAL A 307 33.32 53.05 -40.79
CA VAL A 307 32.11 52.42 -41.35
C VAL A 307 31.82 51.01 -40.74
N LEU A 308 32.87 50.35 -40.24
CA LEU A 308 32.73 49.04 -39.57
C LEU A 308 32.09 49.14 -38.16
N LEU A 309 32.10 50.33 -37.55
CA LEU A 309 31.48 50.55 -36.23
C LEU A 309 29.99 50.97 -36.34
N GLU A 310 29.52 51.39 -37.53
CA GLU A 310 28.10 51.74 -37.74
C GLU A 310 27.21 50.54 -38.11
N GLU A 311 27.79 49.38 -38.45
CA GLU A 311 27.05 48.21 -38.91
C GLU A 311 26.90 47.10 -37.85
N ASP A 312 27.35 47.28 -36.63
CA ASP A 312 26.93 46.38 -35.53
C ASP A 312 25.50 46.72 -35.08
N ASN A 313 24.59 46.52 -36.02
CA ASN A 313 23.19 46.43 -35.70
C ASN A 313 22.96 45.11 -34.94
N TYR A 314 23.25 45.13 -33.64
CA TYR A 314 22.72 44.11 -32.76
C TYR A 314 21.20 44.28 -32.75
N GLU A 315 20.49 43.65 -33.68
CA GLU A 315 19.09 43.37 -33.52
C GLU A 315 18.97 42.78 -32.12
N ALA A 316 18.13 43.44 -31.29
CA ALA A 316 17.79 42.90 -29.97
C ALA A 316 17.46 41.42 -30.19
N PRO A 317 18.05 40.50 -29.42
CA PRO A 317 17.75 39.10 -29.60
C PRO A 317 16.24 38.97 -29.58
N GLU A 318 15.64 38.56 -30.73
CA GLU A 318 14.23 38.25 -30.79
C GLU A 318 13.95 37.44 -29.55
N GLU A 319 12.92 37.80 -28.80
CA GLU A 319 12.48 37.01 -27.66
C GLU A 319 12.42 35.58 -28.16
N ALA A 320 13.36 34.74 -27.68
CA ALA A 320 13.37 33.35 -28.06
C ALA A 320 12.07 32.79 -27.49
N GLU A 321 11.05 32.74 -28.34
CA GLU A 321 9.89 31.89 -28.05
C GLU A 321 10.47 30.50 -27.90
N ILE A 322 10.57 30.07 -26.65
CA ILE A 322 10.84 28.67 -26.36
C ILE A 322 9.57 27.96 -26.84
N GLU A 323 9.61 27.42 -28.07
CA GLU A 323 8.61 26.45 -28.53
C GLU A 323 8.66 25.29 -27.52
N ILE A 324 7.77 25.37 -26.55
CA ILE A 324 7.42 24.20 -25.73
C ILE A 324 6.75 23.28 -26.75
N SER A 325 7.42 22.21 -27.16
CA SER A 325 6.87 21.24 -28.09
C SER A 325 5.49 20.80 -27.55
N GLU A 326 4.47 20.86 -28.39
CA GLU A 326 3.09 20.45 -28.08
C GLU A 326 3.02 19.04 -27.44
N ASP A 327 4.02 18.19 -27.69
CA ASP A 327 4.18 16.87 -27.07
C ASP A 327 4.27 16.88 -25.50
N ILE A 328 4.58 18.02 -24.89
CA ILE A 328 4.64 18.12 -23.42
C ILE A 328 3.30 18.57 -22.84
N GLU A 329 2.54 19.41 -23.53
CA GLU A 329 1.18 19.81 -23.09
C GLU A 329 0.20 18.63 -23.13
N ASP A 330 0.24 17.81 -24.18
CA ASP A 330 -0.63 16.65 -24.34
C ASP A 330 -0.39 15.58 -23.25
N GLN A 331 0.85 15.40 -22.77
CA GLN A 331 1.15 14.49 -21.67
C GLN A 331 0.59 14.96 -20.31
N TYR A 332 0.39 16.26 -20.11
CA TYR A 332 -0.18 16.80 -18.88
C TYR A 332 -1.71 16.80 -18.88
N GLU A 333 -2.36 16.99 -20.04
CA GLU A 333 -3.82 16.90 -20.16
C GLU A 333 -4.31 15.45 -19.95
N GLU A 334 -3.64 14.45 -20.52
CA GLU A 334 -4.02 13.04 -20.39
C GLU A 334 -3.95 12.53 -18.94
N VAL A 335 -3.01 13.06 -18.12
CA VAL A 335 -2.86 12.71 -16.69
C VAL A 335 -3.94 13.41 -15.83
N THR A 336 -4.41 14.58 -16.22
CA THR A 336 -5.44 15.32 -15.45
C THR A 336 -6.86 14.85 -15.75
N GLU A 337 -7.17 14.39 -16.97
CA GLU A 337 -8.48 13.82 -17.31
C GLU A 337 -8.73 12.43 -16.68
N SER A 338 -7.67 11.65 -16.43
CA SER A 338 -7.83 10.29 -15.87
C SER A 338 -8.14 10.26 -14.36
N VAL A 339 -8.13 11.40 -13.66
CA VAL A 339 -8.29 11.49 -12.19
C VAL A 339 -9.59 12.16 -11.76
N THR A 340 -10.52 12.47 -12.66
CA THR A 340 -11.87 12.90 -12.28
C THR A 340 -12.71 11.70 -11.82
N VAL A 341 -12.60 11.35 -10.54
CA VAL A 341 -13.56 10.51 -9.84
C VAL A 341 -14.88 11.29 -9.75
N PRO A 342 -16.02 10.78 -10.22
CA PRO A 342 -17.28 11.47 -10.06
C PRO A 342 -17.58 11.61 -8.56
N VAL A 343 -17.72 12.84 -8.11
CA VAL A 343 -18.32 13.16 -6.80
C VAL A 343 -19.82 12.95 -7.01
N GLU A 344 -20.35 11.81 -6.58
CA GLU A 344 -21.78 11.66 -6.40
C GLU A 344 -22.23 12.64 -5.31
N SER A 345 -22.97 13.64 -5.73
CA SER A 345 -23.72 14.53 -4.85
C SER A 345 -24.88 13.73 -4.26
N GLU A 346 -24.79 13.32 -3.02
CA GLU A 346 -25.97 12.97 -2.23
C GLU A 346 -26.68 14.28 -1.85
N GLU A 347 -27.72 14.63 -2.61
CA GLU A 347 -28.86 15.44 -2.16
C GLU A 347 -29.89 14.46 -1.61
N GLU A 348 -30.17 14.56 -0.34
CA GLU A 348 -31.38 14.52 0.49
C GLU A 348 -31.12 13.86 1.84
#